data_cd0149e7bbaf6f568b390ba1e89a794a
#
_entry.id   cd0149e7bbaf6f568b390ba1e89a794a
#
_cell.length_a   1.000
_cell.length_b   1.000
_cell.length_c   1.000
_cell.angle_alpha   90.00
_cell.angle_beta   90.00
_cell.angle_gamma   90.00
#
_symmetry.space_group_name_H-M   'P 1'
#
loop_
_entity.id
_entity.type
_entity.pdbx_description
1 polymer ?
#
loop_
_entity_poly.entity_id
_entity_poly.type
_entity_poly.pdbx_seq_one_letter_code
_entity_poly.pdbx_strand_id
1 'polypeptide(L)'
;MKIEFKKSFYKSFDRHSRKEQENIFKTVQSFINSIEKHKLAKGFGMKMLSPTFRLWEIRVTLSIRIIFRYKRNLLEFAFIGTHDQIKKYLKNL
;
A
#
# COMPACT_ATOMS: atom_id res chain seq x y z
N MET A 1 -11.10 9.62 9.38
CA MET A 1 -10.70 8.29 8.90
C MET A 1 -9.53 7.78 9.73
N LYS A 2 -9.59 6.53 10.11
CA LYS A 2 -8.53 5.91 10.88
C LYS A 2 -7.47 5.33 9.94
N ILE A 3 -6.19 5.58 10.24
CA ILE A 3 -5.07 5.10 9.44
C ILE A 3 -4.21 4.23 10.32
N GLU A 4 -3.93 3.01 9.86
CA GLU A 4 -3.12 2.05 10.59
C GLU A 4 -2.04 1.46 9.68
N PHE A 5 -0.92 1.06 10.30
CA PHE A 5 0.18 0.41 9.62
C PHE A 5 0.42 -0.92 10.34
N LYS A 6 0.31 -2.01 9.59
CA LYS A 6 0.55 -3.34 10.16
C LYS A 6 2.03 -3.58 10.40
N LYS A 7 2.32 -4.52 11.27
CA LYS A 7 3.70 -4.94 11.55
C LYS A 7 4.41 -5.40 10.27
N SER A 8 3.69 -6.11 9.40
CA SER A 8 4.23 -6.55 8.11
C SER A 8 4.61 -5.38 7.20
N PHE A 9 3.91 -4.25 7.31
CA PHE A 9 4.29 -3.04 6.59
C PHE A 9 5.65 -2.53 7.06
N TYR A 10 5.83 -2.39 8.37
CA TYR A 10 7.09 -1.89 8.92
C TYR A 10 8.26 -2.82 8.58
N LYS A 11 8.06 -4.12 8.70
CA LYS A 11 9.11 -5.10 8.36
C LYS A 11 9.51 -5.01 6.90
N SER A 12 8.53 -4.89 6.00
CA SER A 12 8.84 -4.77 4.57
C SER A 12 9.46 -3.43 4.25
N PHE A 13 9.03 -2.35 4.91
CA PHE A 13 9.61 -1.03 4.73
C PHE A 13 11.12 -1.05 5.05
N ASP A 14 11.49 -1.70 6.14
CA ASP A 14 12.88 -1.75 6.60
C ASP A 14 13.82 -2.48 5.62
N ARG A 15 13.27 -3.29 4.73
CA ARG A 15 14.07 -4.03 3.73
C ARG A 15 14.43 -3.20 2.51
N HIS A 16 13.85 -2.02 2.38
CA HIS A 16 14.08 -1.18 1.22
C HIS A 16 15.23 -0.21 1.47
N SER A 17 15.88 0.24 0.36
CA SER A 17 16.93 1.24 0.45
C SER A 17 16.36 2.57 0.95
N ARG A 18 17.24 3.46 1.39
CA ARG A 18 16.82 4.78 1.85
C ARG A 18 16.05 5.54 0.77
N LYS A 19 16.51 5.46 -0.46
CA LYS A 19 15.85 6.12 -1.59
C LYS A 19 14.45 5.57 -1.80
N GLU A 20 14.32 4.26 -1.75
CA GLU A 20 13.02 3.60 -1.90
C GLU A 20 12.10 3.96 -0.74
N GLN A 21 12.63 4.01 0.48
CA GLN A 21 11.86 4.40 1.66
C GLN A 21 11.29 5.82 1.52
N GLU A 22 12.09 6.72 0.98
CA GLU A 22 11.63 8.09 0.72
C GLU A 22 10.47 8.11 -0.27
N ASN A 23 10.58 7.34 -1.35
CA ASN A 23 9.54 7.25 -2.36
C ASN A 23 8.26 6.61 -1.78
N ILE A 24 8.42 5.57 -0.97
CA ILE A 24 7.30 4.92 -0.30
C ILE A 24 6.58 5.91 0.60
N PHE A 25 7.33 6.62 1.42
CA PHE A 25 6.76 7.60 2.34
C PHE A 25 5.98 8.69 1.61
N LYS A 26 6.55 9.24 0.54
CA LYS A 26 5.88 10.26 -0.28
C LYS A 26 4.58 9.73 -0.89
N THR A 27 4.61 8.50 -1.37
CA THR A 27 3.43 7.88 -1.98
C THR A 27 2.33 7.67 -0.94
N VAL A 28 2.69 7.19 0.24
CA VAL A 28 1.74 6.98 1.34
C VAL A 28 1.07 8.32 1.71
N GLN A 29 1.86 9.37 1.89
CA GLN A 29 1.32 10.68 2.25
C GLN A 29 0.40 11.24 1.18
N SER A 30 0.81 11.15 -0.08
CA SER A 30 0.00 11.63 -1.20
C SER A 30 -1.31 10.86 -1.31
N PHE A 31 -1.25 9.55 -1.10
CA PHE A 31 -2.43 8.70 -1.16
C PHE A 31 -3.41 9.04 -0.03
N ILE A 32 -2.92 9.18 1.19
CA ILE A 32 -3.75 9.56 2.34
C ILE A 32 -4.43 10.90 2.07
N ASN A 33 -3.68 11.89 1.58
CA ASN A 33 -4.24 13.18 1.24
C ASN A 33 -5.36 13.07 0.20
N SER A 34 -5.13 12.25 -0.82
CA SER A 34 -6.11 12.05 -1.89
C SER A 34 -7.41 11.46 -1.35
N ILE A 35 -7.29 10.44 -0.49
CA ILE A 35 -8.45 9.79 0.11
C ILE A 35 -9.20 10.75 1.03
N GLU A 36 -8.48 11.51 1.85
CA GLU A 36 -9.10 12.45 2.79
C GLU A 36 -9.83 13.60 2.08
N LYS A 37 -9.37 13.96 0.89
CA LYS A 37 -10.02 14.99 0.08
C LYS A 37 -11.12 14.42 -0.81
N HIS A 38 -11.44 13.15 -0.65
CA HIS A 38 -12.45 12.44 -1.46
C HIS A 38 -12.17 12.51 -2.96
N LYS A 39 -10.90 12.59 -3.33
CA LYS A 39 -10.48 12.56 -4.73
C LYS A 39 -10.10 11.15 -5.13
N LEU A 40 -10.43 10.78 -6.36
CA LEU A 40 -10.00 9.50 -6.89
C LEU A 40 -8.47 9.45 -6.96
N ALA A 41 -7.93 8.30 -6.65
CA ALA A 41 -6.48 8.10 -6.60
C ALA A 41 -5.89 7.95 -8.00
N LYS A 42 -6.05 8.97 -8.84
CA LYS A 42 -5.46 8.97 -10.18
C LYS A 42 -3.94 9.02 -10.08
N GLY A 43 -3.28 8.24 -10.91
CA GLY A 43 -1.83 8.21 -10.95
C GLY A 43 -1.20 7.26 -9.94
N PHE A 44 -1.98 6.67 -9.04
CA PHE A 44 -1.46 5.70 -8.07
C PHE A 44 -1.49 4.27 -8.60
N GLY A 45 -2.12 4.03 -9.75
CA GLY A 45 -2.25 2.67 -10.28
C GLY A 45 -3.04 1.77 -9.36
N MET A 46 -4.07 2.31 -8.73
CA MET A 46 -4.87 1.57 -7.75
C MET A 46 -5.57 0.38 -8.38
N LYS A 47 -5.41 -0.79 -7.76
CA LYS A 47 -5.94 -2.03 -8.29
C LYS A 47 -6.40 -2.93 -7.14
N MET A 48 -7.57 -3.54 -7.30
CA MET A 48 -8.05 -4.52 -6.31
C MET A 48 -7.34 -5.84 -6.52
N LEU A 49 -6.81 -6.41 -5.44
CA LEU A 49 -6.09 -7.68 -5.45
C LEU A 49 -6.94 -8.84 -4.91
N SER A 50 -7.71 -8.59 -3.88
CA SER A 50 -8.52 -9.62 -3.26
C SER A 50 -9.82 -9.03 -2.70
N PRO A 51 -10.96 -9.31 -3.34
CA PRO A 51 -12.25 -8.88 -2.79
C PRO A 51 -12.55 -9.49 -1.43
N THR A 52 -12.16 -10.75 -1.25
CA THR A 52 -12.41 -11.48 0.00
C THR A 52 -11.76 -10.79 1.20
N PHE A 53 -10.49 -10.39 1.04
CA PHE A 53 -9.73 -9.73 2.10
C PHE A 53 -9.77 -8.22 1.99
N ARG A 54 -10.47 -7.69 0.97
CA ARG A 54 -10.58 -6.24 0.71
C ARG A 54 -9.21 -5.58 0.56
N LEU A 55 -8.31 -6.25 -0.16
CA LEU A 55 -6.95 -5.77 -0.37
C LEU A 55 -6.82 -5.11 -1.72
N TRP A 56 -6.11 -4.00 -1.70
CA TRP A 56 -5.81 -3.18 -2.88
C TRP A 56 -4.31 -2.95 -2.94
N GLU A 57 -3.83 -2.58 -4.11
CA GLU A 57 -2.45 -2.12 -4.25
C GLU A 57 -2.41 -0.73 -4.87
N ILE A 58 -1.37 0.02 -4.54
CA ILE A 58 -0.99 1.24 -5.25
C ILE A 58 0.48 1.11 -5.65
N ARG A 59 0.85 1.84 -6.70
CA ARG A 59 2.20 1.79 -7.24
C ARG A 59 3.06 2.90 -6.66
N VAL A 60 4.26 2.55 -6.20
CA VAL A 60 5.27 3.53 -5.78
C VAL A 60 6.20 3.83 -6.95
N THR A 61 6.75 2.77 -7.55
CA THR A 61 7.57 2.81 -8.77
C THR A 61 7.09 1.69 -9.68
N LEU A 62 7.76 1.48 -10.80
CA LEU A 62 7.42 0.39 -11.71
C LEU A 62 7.51 -0.97 -11.00
N SER A 63 8.45 -1.12 -10.06
CA SER A 63 8.68 -2.39 -9.41
C SER A 63 8.15 -2.48 -7.98
N ILE A 64 7.89 -1.37 -7.31
CA ILE A 64 7.50 -1.36 -5.90
C ILE A 64 6.03 -0.97 -5.75
N ARG A 65 5.29 -1.77 -4.98
CA ARG A 65 3.88 -1.57 -4.74
C ARG A 65 3.57 -1.68 -3.26
N ILE A 66 2.52 -1.01 -2.84
CA ILE A 66 2.04 -1.04 -1.46
C ILE A 66 0.68 -1.71 -1.44
N ILE A 67 0.51 -2.67 -0.54
CA ILE A 67 -0.78 -3.32 -0.31
C ILE A 67 -1.45 -2.67 0.89
N PHE A 68 -2.72 -2.36 0.76
CA PHE A 68 -3.50 -1.79 1.84
C PHE A 68 -4.92 -2.37 1.83
N ARG A 69 -5.58 -2.29 2.96
CA ARG A 69 -6.98 -2.62 3.10
C ARG A 69 -7.76 -1.35 3.34
N TYR A 70 -8.82 -1.18 2.60
CA TYR A 70 -9.69 -0.02 2.74
C TYR A 70 -11.10 -0.51 3.07
N LYS A 71 -11.56 -0.21 4.26
CA LYS A 71 -12.85 -0.69 4.76
C LYS A 71 -13.48 0.37 5.63
N ARG A 72 -14.67 0.84 5.23
CA ARG A 72 -15.40 1.88 5.97
C ARG A 72 -14.48 3.07 6.25
N ASN A 73 -14.23 3.37 7.52
CA ASN A 73 -13.39 4.48 7.94
C ASN A 73 -11.97 4.05 8.30
N LEU A 74 -11.52 2.91 7.80
CA LEU A 74 -10.19 2.39 8.08
C LEU A 74 -9.37 2.25 6.81
N LEU A 75 -8.17 2.83 6.83
CA LEU A 75 -7.16 2.63 5.80
C LEU A 75 -5.97 1.97 6.48
N GLU A 76 -5.71 0.72 6.15
CA GLU A 76 -4.68 -0.09 6.81
C GLU A 76 -3.62 -0.52 5.81
N PHE A 77 -2.40 0.02 5.97
CA PHE A 77 -1.28 -0.36 5.11
C PHE A 77 -0.67 -1.66 5.62
N ALA A 78 -0.53 -2.65 4.74
CA ALA A 78 -0.21 -4.00 5.13
C ALA A 78 1.19 -4.49 4.72
N PHE A 79 1.64 -4.15 3.50
CA PHE A 79 2.86 -4.75 2.97
C PHE A 79 3.39 -3.93 1.81
N ILE A 80 4.72 -3.96 1.63
CA ILE A 80 5.41 -3.29 0.53
C ILE A 80 6.29 -4.32 -0.16
N GLY A 81 6.24 -4.39 -1.49
CA GLY A 81 7.10 -5.31 -2.20
C GLY A 81 6.97 -5.22 -3.71
N THR A 82 7.74 -6.07 -4.38
CA THR A 82 7.63 -6.27 -5.81
C THR A 82 6.41 -7.12 -6.13
N HIS A 83 6.08 -7.22 -7.42
CA HIS A 83 4.97 -8.04 -7.88
C HIS A 83 5.06 -9.48 -7.35
N ASP A 84 6.25 -10.09 -7.43
CA ASP A 84 6.44 -11.47 -6.97
C ASP A 84 6.32 -11.59 -5.45
N GLN A 85 6.84 -10.63 -4.71
CA GLN A 85 6.73 -10.60 -3.26
C GLN A 85 5.27 -10.44 -2.83
N ILE A 86 4.51 -9.65 -3.55
CA ILE A 86 3.09 -9.45 -3.28
C ILE A 86 2.31 -10.73 -3.54
N LYS A 87 2.59 -11.43 -4.63
CA LYS A 87 1.99 -12.73 -4.91
C LYS A 87 2.21 -13.71 -3.75
N LYS A 88 3.43 -13.75 -3.25
CA LYS A 88 3.80 -14.61 -2.15
C LYS A 88 3.07 -14.22 -0.87
N TYR A 89 2.97 -12.93 -0.61
CA TYR A 89 2.24 -12.41 0.55
C TYR A 89 0.77 -12.83 0.50
N LEU A 90 0.12 -12.67 -0.65
CA LEU A 90 -1.29 -13.04 -0.82
C LEU A 90 -1.51 -14.54 -0.64
N LYS A 91 -0.56 -15.34 -1.07
CA LYS A 91 -0.64 -16.79 -0.95
C LYS A 91 -0.63 -17.28 0.50
N ASN A 92 -0.03 -16.50 1.39
CA ASN A 92 0.12 -16.85 2.80
C ASN A 92 -0.91 -16.18 3.71
N LEU A 93 -1.94 -15.62 3.13
CA LEU A 93 -3.03 -15.03 3.92
C LEU A 93 -3.99 -16.09 4.48
#